data_04feec66291601219738aead424039f8
#
_entry.id   04feec66291601219738aead424039f8
#
_cell.length_a   1.000
_cell.length_b   1.000
_cell.length_c   1.000
_cell.angle_alpha   90.00
_cell.angle_beta   90.00
_cell.angle_gamma   90.00
#
_symmetry.space_group_name_H-M   'P 1'
#
loop_
_entity.id
_entity.type
_entity.pdbx_description
1 polymer ?
#
loop_
_entity_poly.entity_id
_entity_poly.type
_entity_poly.pdbx_seq_one_letter_code
_entity_poly.pdbx_strand_id
1 'polypeptide(L)'
;MAGVNKVILVGNLGADPEARSLNNGGEVVNLRVATSETWTDRSSGERKERTEWHRVVIFNENLGRVAKNYLRKGSKVYIEGQLQTRKWTDQSGQERYSTEVVLQNFKSDLVLLDSREGGGGGRGAFNEDFGSDDFGGGSPARTQSRPQPAAFDTDLDDDVPF
;
A
#
# COMPACT_ATOMS: atom_id res chain seq x y z
N MET A 1 4.56 -4.63 35.02
CA MET A 1 3.70 -5.32 34.04
C MET A 1 4.17 -4.99 32.64
N ALA A 2 4.32 -5.98 31.78
CA ALA A 2 4.63 -5.78 30.37
C ALA A 2 3.33 -5.63 29.58
N GLY A 3 3.22 -4.60 28.76
CA GLY A 3 2.10 -4.36 27.88
C GLY A 3 2.51 -4.35 26.41
N VAL A 4 1.56 -4.48 25.51
CA VAL A 4 1.76 -4.34 24.06
C VAL A 4 1.02 -3.08 23.58
N ASN A 5 1.75 -2.23 22.86
CA ASN A 5 1.17 -1.08 22.18
C ASN A 5 1.60 -1.15 20.71
N LYS A 6 0.71 -1.63 19.86
CA LYS A 6 0.93 -1.78 18.43
C LYS A 6 -0.32 -1.41 17.66
N VAL A 7 -0.19 -0.57 16.66
CA VAL A 7 -1.25 -0.16 15.73
C VAL A 7 -0.83 -0.56 14.33
N ILE A 8 -1.75 -1.17 13.60
CA ILE A 8 -1.60 -1.51 12.19
C ILE A 8 -2.68 -0.78 11.40
N LEU A 9 -2.28 -0.06 10.37
CA LEU A 9 -3.17 0.64 9.46
C LEU A 9 -2.88 0.24 8.02
N VAL A 10 -3.91 -0.03 7.25
CA VAL A 10 -3.87 -0.14 5.79
C VAL A 10 -4.88 0.84 5.23
N GLY A 11 -4.41 1.84 4.51
CA GLY A 11 -5.27 2.90 4.00
C GLY A 11 -4.60 3.75 2.94
N ASN A 12 -5.26 4.83 2.56
CA ASN A 12 -4.78 5.74 1.53
C ASN A 12 -4.43 7.10 2.13
N LEU A 13 -3.39 7.74 1.61
CA LEU A 13 -3.03 9.09 2.01
C LEU A 13 -4.08 10.10 1.54
N GLY A 14 -4.56 10.93 2.45
CA GLY A 14 -5.48 12.03 2.15
C GLY A 14 -4.80 13.32 1.66
N ALA A 15 -3.50 13.43 1.89
CA ALA A 15 -2.65 14.53 1.47
C ALA A 15 -1.22 14.05 1.23
N ASP A 16 -0.41 14.88 0.58
CA ASP A 16 1.02 14.63 0.44
C ASP A 16 1.70 14.61 1.82
N PRO A 17 2.79 13.84 2.00
CA PRO A 17 3.57 13.84 3.23
C PRO A 17 4.12 15.23 3.58
N GLU A 18 3.92 15.67 4.81
CA GLU A 18 4.42 16.95 5.32
C GLU A 18 5.67 16.74 6.18
N ALA A 19 6.81 17.23 5.73
CA ALA A 19 8.05 17.20 6.50
C ALA A 19 8.21 18.48 7.33
N ARG A 20 8.62 18.32 8.59
CA ARG A 20 8.96 19.41 9.50
C ARG A 20 10.30 19.19 10.15
N SER A 21 11.15 20.21 10.14
CA SER A 21 12.42 20.18 10.87
C SER A 21 12.18 20.37 12.37
N LEU A 22 12.87 19.58 13.16
CA LEU A 22 12.92 19.70 14.61
C LEU A 22 14.10 20.61 15.02
N ASN A 23 14.00 21.24 16.18
CA ASN A 23 15.04 22.14 16.74
C ASN A 23 16.38 21.43 16.99
N ASN A 24 16.39 20.10 17.09
CA ASN A 24 17.58 19.28 17.29
C ASN A 24 18.26 18.84 15.98
N GLY A 25 17.84 19.38 14.83
CA GLY A 25 18.39 19.04 13.49
C GLY A 25 17.78 17.79 12.87
N GLY A 26 16.86 17.10 13.55
CA GLY A 26 16.10 15.98 12.99
C GLY A 26 14.92 16.44 12.13
N GLU A 27 14.32 15.51 11.39
CA GLU A 27 13.15 15.74 10.58
C GLU A 27 12.03 14.78 11.01
N VAL A 28 10.82 15.29 11.04
CA VAL A 28 9.59 14.53 11.28
C VAL A 28 8.68 14.62 10.07
N VAL A 29 8.11 13.49 9.65
CA VAL A 29 7.16 13.45 8.55
C VAL A 29 5.77 13.10 9.07
N ASN A 30 4.79 13.95 8.75
CA ASN A 30 3.40 13.76 9.11
C ASN A 30 2.62 13.22 7.92
N LEU A 31 1.81 12.18 8.16
CA LEU A 31 0.89 11.61 7.18
C LEU A 31 -0.55 11.70 7.70
N ARG A 32 -1.48 11.87 6.79
CA ARG A 32 -2.91 11.69 7.04
C ARG A 32 -3.39 10.47 6.27
N VAL A 33 -3.78 9.42 6.98
CA VAL A 33 -4.20 8.15 6.41
C VAL A 33 -5.68 7.95 6.62
N ALA A 34 -6.39 7.66 5.55
CA ALA A 34 -7.81 7.33 5.57
C ALA A 34 -7.99 5.80 5.54
N THR A 35 -8.79 5.27 6.45
CA THR A 35 -9.30 3.91 6.40
C THR A 35 -10.79 3.94 6.18
N SER A 36 -11.29 3.30 5.13
CA SER A 36 -12.71 3.28 4.78
C SER A 36 -13.29 1.88 4.93
N GLU A 37 -14.44 1.81 5.56
CA GLU A 37 -15.26 0.62 5.70
C GLU A 37 -16.56 0.81 4.93
N THR A 38 -16.99 -0.21 4.20
CA THR A 38 -18.26 -0.19 3.49
C THR A 38 -19.10 -1.38 3.93
N TRP A 39 -20.38 -1.14 4.22
CA TRP A 39 -21.31 -2.19 4.59
C TRP A 39 -22.69 -1.92 4.00
N THR A 40 -23.50 -2.96 3.91
CA THR A 40 -24.92 -2.82 3.54
C THR A 40 -25.75 -2.78 4.81
N ASP A 41 -26.54 -1.72 4.98
CA ASP A 41 -27.48 -1.61 6.08
C ASP A 41 -28.60 -2.64 5.90
N ARG A 42 -28.76 -3.50 6.89
CA ARG A 42 -29.76 -4.59 6.83
C ARG A 42 -31.20 -4.10 6.87
N SER A 43 -31.46 -2.92 7.43
CA SER A 43 -32.81 -2.37 7.57
C SER A 43 -33.27 -1.61 6.32
N SER A 44 -32.36 -0.88 5.67
CA SER A 44 -32.67 -0.07 4.48
C SER A 44 -32.20 -0.70 3.17
N GLY A 45 -31.31 -1.70 3.22
CA GLY A 45 -30.66 -2.27 2.03
C GLY A 45 -29.64 -1.35 1.35
N GLU A 46 -29.39 -0.17 1.92
CA GLU A 46 -28.48 0.83 1.37
C GLU A 46 -27.02 0.51 1.71
N ARG A 47 -26.15 0.81 0.75
CA ARG A 47 -24.70 0.73 0.97
C ARG A 47 -24.23 1.98 1.71
N LYS A 48 -23.64 1.78 2.87
CA LYS A 48 -23.05 2.84 3.71
C LYS A 48 -21.54 2.75 3.70
N GLU A 49 -20.91 3.90 3.82
CA GLU A 49 -19.44 4.03 3.93
C GLU A 49 -19.11 4.89 5.13
N ARG A 50 -18.05 4.51 5.84
CA ARG A 50 -17.47 5.27 6.93
C ARG A 50 -15.97 5.37 6.73
N THR A 51 -15.43 6.58 6.78
CA THR A 51 -13.98 6.84 6.67
C THR A 51 -13.47 7.42 7.98
N GLU A 52 -12.42 6.80 8.52
CA GLU A 52 -11.68 7.31 9.66
C GLU A 52 -10.35 7.89 9.21
N TRP A 53 -9.99 9.04 9.79
CA TRP A 53 -8.76 9.78 9.49
C TRP A 53 -7.76 9.61 10.61
N HIS A 54 -6.62 9.01 10.29
CA HIS A 54 -5.54 8.76 11.23
C HIS A 54 -4.39 9.73 11.00
N ARG A 55 -3.90 10.31 12.08
CA ARG A 55 -2.66 11.08 12.07
C ARG A 55 -1.49 10.15 12.37
N VAL A 56 -0.53 10.11 11.47
CA VAL A 56 0.68 9.30 11.60
C VAL A 56 1.90 10.21 11.61
N VAL A 57 2.79 10.00 12.57
CA VAL A 57 3.99 10.82 12.77
C VAL A 57 5.21 9.91 12.69
N ILE A 58 6.11 10.19 11.74
CA ILE A 58 7.30 9.38 11.47
C ILE A 58 8.52 10.11 12.03
N PHE A 59 9.11 9.56 13.09
CA PHE A 59 10.39 10.00 13.65
C PHE A 59 11.58 9.21 13.10
N ASN A 60 11.32 8.05 12.51
CA ASN A 60 12.34 7.24 11.85
C ASN A 60 12.79 7.93 10.55
N GLU A 61 14.05 8.37 10.47
CA GLU A 61 14.59 9.10 9.33
C GLU A 61 14.53 8.30 8.02
N ASN A 62 14.78 6.99 8.07
CA ASN A 62 14.73 6.14 6.89
C ASN A 62 13.31 6.01 6.33
N LEU A 63 12.34 5.75 7.22
CA LEU A 63 10.92 5.68 6.83
C LEU A 63 10.40 7.05 6.39
N GLY A 64 10.82 8.13 7.04
CA GLY A 64 10.50 9.49 6.65
C GLY A 64 10.99 9.85 5.25
N ARG A 65 12.21 9.44 4.91
CA ARG A 65 12.79 9.63 3.57
C ARG A 65 12.01 8.84 2.52
N VAL A 66 11.65 7.59 2.80
CA VAL A 66 10.82 6.76 1.91
C VAL A 66 9.46 7.42 1.71
N ALA A 67 8.82 7.86 2.78
CA ALA A 67 7.51 8.53 2.71
C ALA A 67 7.57 9.79 1.84
N LYS A 68 8.55 10.67 2.03
CA LYS A 68 8.71 11.91 1.24
C LYS A 68 8.96 11.65 -0.24
N ASN A 69 9.78 10.66 -0.56
CA ASN A 69 10.23 10.42 -1.93
C ASN A 69 9.19 9.68 -2.77
N TYR A 70 8.45 8.77 -2.17
CA TYR A 70 7.63 7.81 -2.90
C TYR A 70 6.12 7.95 -2.66
N LEU A 71 5.69 8.54 -1.54
CA LEU A 71 4.28 8.70 -1.22
C LEU A 71 3.72 10.03 -1.74
N ARG A 72 2.46 9.99 -2.19
CA ARG A 72 1.67 11.14 -2.62
C ARG A 72 0.25 10.98 -2.10
N LYS A 73 -0.54 12.04 -2.20
CA LYS A 73 -1.98 11.96 -1.96
C LYS A 73 -2.59 10.83 -2.79
N GLY A 74 -3.38 9.98 -2.15
CA GLY A 74 -3.98 8.81 -2.77
C GLY A 74 -3.18 7.51 -2.66
N SER A 75 -1.87 7.59 -2.38
CA SER A 75 -1.02 6.39 -2.21
C SER A 75 -1.56 5.46 -1.15
N LYS A 76 -1.57 4.16 -1.46
CA LYS A 76 -1.96 3.11 -0.52
C LYS A 76 -0.76 2.62 0.27
N VAL A 77 -0.90 2.58 1.59
CA VAL A 77 0.19 2.24 2.51
C VAL A 77 -0.24 1.26 3.57
N TYR A 78 0.70 0.41 3.98
CA TYR A 78 0.66 -0.36 5.21
C TYR A 78 1.58 0.31 6.23
N ILE A 79 1.10 0.50 7.44
CA ILE A 79 1.82 1.18 8.52
C ILE A 79 1.72 0.36 9.80
N GLU A 80 2.85 0.13 10.44
CA GLU A 80 2.93 -0.34 11.82
C GLU A 80 3.57 0.73 12.71
N GLY A 81 2.95 1.01 13.83
CA GLY A 81 3.45 1.98 14.79
C GLY A 81 2.88 1.77 16.17
N GLN A 82 3.06 2.77 17.03
CA GLN A 82 2.54 2.79 18.39
C GLN A 82 1.56 3.94 18.56
N LEU A 83 0.49 3.73 19.32
CA LEU A 83 -0.46 4.78 19.67
C LEU A 83 0.15 5.65 20.77
N GLN A 84 0.23 6.94 20.53
CA GLN A 84 0.68 7.92 21.54
C GLN A 84 -0.30 9.08 21.64
N THR A 85 -0.58 9.51 22.86
CA THR A 85 -1.34 10.71 23.12
C THR A 85 -0.38 11.81 23.58
N ARG A 86 -0.39 12.92 22.87
CA ARG A 86 0.39 14.11 23.19
C ARG A 86 -0.52 15.23 23.65
N LYS A 87 -0.13 15.84 24.76
CA LYS A 87 -0.74 17.06 25.29
C LYS A 87 -0.10 18.29 24.62
N TRP A 88 -0.91 19.23 24.22
CA TRP A 88 -0.47 20.49 23.65
C TRP A 88 -1.43 21.62 24.09
N THR A 89 -0.96 22.86 24.04
CA THR A 89 -1.76 24.03 24.41
C THR A 89 -2.16 24.76 23.13
N ASP A 90 -3.43 25.06 22.97
CA ASP A 90 -3.92 25.82 21.83
C ASP A 90 -3.67 27.34 22.02
N GLN A 91 -4.00 28.13 21.00
CA GLN A 91 -3.79 29.59 21.02
C GLN A 91 -4.63 30.31 22.09
N SER A 92 -5.68 29.67 22.59
CA SER A 92 -6.51 30.21 23.70
C SER A 92 -5.98 29.84 25.09
N GLY A 93 -4.86 29.12 25.19
CA GLY A 93 -4.27 28.64 26.42
C GLY A 93 -4.92 27.40 27.01
N GLN A 94 -5.82 26.73 26.25
CA GLN A 94 -6.45 25.50 26.69
C GLN A 94 -5.58 24.29 26.37
N GLU A 95 -5.53 23.36 27.31
CA GLU A 95 -4.87 22.09 27.14
C GLU A 95 -5.69 21.17 26.20
N ARG A 96 -5.05 20.66 25.17
CA ARG A 96 -5.62 19.74 24.19
C ARG A 96 -4.80 18.45 24.15
N TYR A 97 -5.46 17.37 23.78
CA TYR A 97 -4.83 16.07 23.59
C TYR A 97 -4.97 15.65 22.13
N SER A 98 -3.89 15.20 21.54
CA SER A 98 -3.88 14.60 20.20
C SER A 98 -3.39 13.17 20.31
N THR A 99 -4.19 12.25 19.80
CA THR A 99 -3.80 10.83 19.70
C THR A 99 -3.29 10.57 18.30
N GLU A 100 -2.09 10.06 18.21
CA GLU A 100 -1.34 9.88 16.95
C GLU A 100 -0.72 8.48 16.91
N VAL A 101 -0.55 7.94 15.70
CA VAL A 101 0.24 6.73 15.48
C VAL A 101 1.68 7.16 15.20
N VAL A 102 2.61 6.71 16.02
CA VAL A 102 4.01 7.14 15.97
C VAL A 102 4.91 6.02 15.47
N LEU A 103 5.71 6.33 14.46
CA LEU A 103 6.73 5.45 13.90
C LEU A 103 8.11 5.88 14.40
N GLN A 104 8.65 5.13 15.36
CA GLN A 104 9.99 5.32 15.93
C GLN A 104 11.00 4.38 15.28
N ASN A 105 12.29 4.52 15.62
CA ASN A 105 13.38 3.76 15.02
C ASN A 105 13.25 2.24 15.20
N PHE A 106 12.54 1.79 16.23
CA PHE A 106 12.32 0.38 16.49
C PHE A 106 10.82 0.08 16.59
N LYS A 107 10.40 -1.10 16.16
CA LYS A 107 9.01 -1.56 16.20
C LYS A 107 8.04 -0.73 15.34
N SER A 108 8.51 -0.24 14.21
CA SER A 108 7.68 0.43 13.21
C SER A 108 8.02 -0.03 11.82
N ASP A 109 7.04 -0.03 10.93
CA ASP A 109 7.19 -0.39 9.53
C ASP A 109 6.30 0.47 8.64
N LEU A 110 6.74 0.67 7.40
CA LEU A 110 6.02 1.38 6.35
C LEU A 110 6.24 0.65 5.02
N VAL A 111 5.18 0.13 4.45
CA VAL A 111 5.21 -0.56 3.16
C VAL A 111 4.30 0.15 2.16
N LEU A 112 4.84 0.44 0.98
CA LEU A 112 4.07 1.00 -0.12
C LEU A 112 3.29 -0.13 -0.79
N LEU A 113 1.96 0.00 -0.85
CA LEU A 113 1.06 -0.99 -1.43
C LEU A 113 0.50 -0.57 -2.79
N ASP A 114 0.91 0.60 -3.29
CA ASP A 114 0.55 0.99 -4.65
C ASP A 114 1.19 0.01 -5.64
N SER A 115 0.36 -0.68 -6.40
CA SER A 115 0.81 -1.31 -7.62
C SER A 115 1.37 -0.21 -8.52
N ARG A 116 2.55 -0.37 -9.06
CA ARG A 116 3.03 0.45 -10.19
C ARG A 116 2.12 0.16 -11.39
N GLU A 117 0.89 0.64 -11.33
CA GLU A 117 0.03 0.75 -12.49
C GLU A 117 0.37 2.06 -13.18
N GLY A 118 1.15 1.98 -14.24
CA GLY A 118 1.41 3.15 -15.03
C GLY A 118 2.83 3.27 -15.57
N GLY A 119 3.46 2.16 -15.88
CA GLY A 119 4.53 2.12 -16.86
C GLY A 119 3.98 1.48 -18.12
N GLY A 120 3.07 2.18 -18.79
CA GLY A 120 2.59 1.78 -20.09
C GLY A 120 3.73 1.69 -21.08
N GLY A 121 3.84 0.53 -21.77
CA GLY A 121 4.40 0.44 -23.11
C GLY A 121 5.86 0.78 -23.28
N GLY A 122 6.72 -0.05 -22.78
CA GLY A 122 8.06 -0.21 -23.27
C GLY A 122 8.26 -1.70 -23.58
N ARG A 123 7.58 -2.23 -24.59
CA ARG A 123 8.11 -3.37 -25.30
C ARG A 123 9.42 -2.88 -25.92
N GLY A 124 10.50 -3.03 -25.19
CA GLY A 124 11.83 -3.02 -25.75
C GLY A 124 11.89 -4.14 -26.76
N ALA A 125 11.72 -3.80 -28.01
CA ALA A 125 12.16 -4.61 -29.10
C ALA A 125 13.66 -4.83 -28.87
N PHE A 126 14.03 -6.00 -28.39
CA PHE A 126 15.38 -6.50 -28.60
C PHE A 126 15.47 -6.77 -30.08
N ASN A 127 15.99 -5.77 -30.80
CA ASN A 127 16.47 -5.90 -32.13
C ASN A 127 17.83 -6.63 -32.01
N GLU A 128 17.81 -7.95 -31.99
CA GLU A 128 18.99 -8.71 -32.32
C GLU A 128 19.09 -8.72 -33.85
N ASP A 129 19.84 -7.73 -34.30
CA ASP A 129 20.46 -7.74 -35.63
C ASP A 129 21.52 -8.87 -35.67
N PHE A 130 21.14 -10.03 -36.13
CA PHE A 130 22.08 -11.01 -36.64
C PHE A 130 21.83 -11.22 -38.11
N GLY A 131 22.89 -10.89 -38.84
CA GLY A 131 23.05 -10.86 -40.28
C GLY A 131 22.52 -12.07 -41.04
N SER A 132 22.05 -11.69 -42.20
CA SER A 132 21.77 -12.51 -43.37
C SER A 132 22.80 -13.58 -43.63
N ASP A 133 22.36 -14.81 -43.74
CA ASP A 133 22.89 -15.70 -44.76
C ASP A 133 21.76 -16.56 -45.36
N ASP A 134 21.60 -16.32 -46.62
CA ASP A 134 20.82 -16.94 -47.65
C ASP A 134 21.09 -18.46 -47.77
N PHE A 135 20.06 -19.29 -47.70
CA PHE A 135 19.95 -20.49 -48.51
C PHE A 135 18.50 -21.01 -48.60
N GLY A 136 18.08 -21.15 -49.84
CA GLY A 136 16.75 -21.50 -50.27
C GLY A 136 16.25 -22.92 -50.02
N GLY A 137 14.95 -23.08 -50.17
CA GLY A 137 14.36 -24.35 -50.66
C GLY A 137 13.29 -24.98 -49.77
N GLY A 138 12.03 -24.94 -50.20
CA GLY A 138 11.11 -26.07 -50.07
C GLY A 138 10.03 -26.01 -48.99
N SER A 139 8.81 -25.62 -49.36
CA SER A 139 7.57 -26.05 -48.69
C SER A 139 7.39 -27.59 -48.76
N PRO A 140 6.63 -28.25 -47.85
CA PRO A 140 5.20 -28.07 -47.78
C PRO A 140 4.57 -28.19 -46.37
N ALA A 141 3.32 -27.73 -46.29
CA ALA A 141 2.35 -27.79 -45.25
C ALA A 141 2.33 -29.07 -44.37
N ARG A 142 2.25 -28.86 -43.05
CA ARG A 142 1.65 -29.82 -42.13
C ARG A 142 0.84 -29.08 -41.05
N THR A 143 -0.46 -29.19 -41.22
CA THR A 143 -1.48 -28.98 -40.21
C THR A 143 -1.12 -29.75 -38.94
N GLN A 144 -0.90 -29.07 -37.83
CA GLN A 144 -0.95 -29.72 -36.52
C GLN A 144 -1.99 -29.04 -35.66
N SER A 145 -2.98 -29.85 -35.33
CA SER A 145 -4.06 -29.62 -34.40
C SER A 145 -3.57 -29.14 -33.01
N ARG A 146 -4.19 -28.07 -32.51
CA ARG A 146 -4.09 -27.63 -31.14
C ARG A 146 -4.62 -28.70 -30.18
N PRO A 147 -3.92 -29.05 -29.10
CA PRO A 147 -4.54 -29.79 -28.00
C PRO A 147 -5.48 -28.91 -27.24
N GLN A 148 -6.70 -29.37 -27.02
CA GLN A 148 -7.67 -28.81 -26.08
C GLN A 148 -7.15 -28.95 -24.66
N PRO A 149 -7.34 -27.96 -23.81
CA PRO A 149 -7.10 -28.12 -22.36
C PRO A 149 -8.18 -29.03 -21.76
N ALA A 150 -7.73 -30.00 -20.99
CA ALA A 150 -8.56 -30.94 -20.26
C ALA A 150 -9.47 -30.18 -19.25
N ALA A 151 -10.72 -30.57 -19.22
CA ALA A 151 -11.68 -30.14 -18.21
C ALA A 151 -11.18 -30.59 -16.83
N PHE A 152 -11.07 -29.63 -15.89
CA PHE A 152 -10.87 -29.93 -14.48
C PHE A 152 -12.20 -30.43 -13.91
N ASP A 153 -12.18 -31.68 -13.50
CA ASP A 153 -13.22 -32.28 -12.68
C ASP A 153 -13.21 -31.62 -11.30
N THR A 154 -14.27 -30.89 -10.98
CA THR A 154 -14.52 -30.31 -9.65
C THR A 154 -15.39 -31.29 -8.85
N ASP A 155 -14.78 -32.34 -8.36
CA ASP A 155 -15.29 -33.09 -7.22
C ASP A 155 -14.36 -32.84 -6.02
N LEU A 156 -14.64 -31.79 -5.29
CA LEU A 156 -14.12 -31.57 -3.95
C LEU A 156 -15.32 -31.77 -2.99
N ASP A 157 -15.45 -33.01 -2.50
CA ASP A 157 -16.22 -33.30 -1.31
C ASP A 157 -15.54 -32.63 -0.12
N ASP A 158 -16.08 -31.48 0.29
CA ASP A 158 -15.74 -30.81 1.55
C ASP A 158 -16.54 -31.44 2.70
N ASP A 159 -16.08 -32.59 3.17
CA ASP A 159 -16.42 -33.07 4.53
C ASP A 159 -15.41 -32.49 5.52
N VAL A 160 -15.77 -31.36 6.14
CA VAL A 160 -15.08 -30.82 7.30
C VAL A 160 -15.87 -31.24 8.55
N PRO A 161 -15.36 -32.16 9.37
CA PRO A 161 -15.97 -32.46 10.67
C PRO A 161 -15.60 -31.37 11.67
N PHE A 162 -16.61 -30.84 12.34
CA PHE A 162 -16.48 -29.97 13.51
C PHE A 162 -16.02 -30.74 14.74
#